data_02dcbcd1a159bc507b9727db8a8b15f4
#
_entry.id   02dcbcd1a159bc507b9727db8a8b15f4
#
_cell.length_a   1.000
_cell.length_b   1.000
_cell.length_c   1.000
_cell.angle_alpha   90.00
_cell.angle_beta   90.00
_cell.angle_gamma   90.00
#
_symmetry.space_group_name_H-M   'P 1'
#
loop_
_entity.id
_entity.type
_entity.pdbx_description
1 polymer ?
#
loop_
_entity_poly.entity_id
_entity_poly.type
_entity_poly.pdbx_seq_one_letter_code
_entity_poly.pdbx_strand_id
1 'polypeptide(L)'
;IGEDAMWAGYAGLYGTGLNIHRSPYSGRVFEYYSEDGILTGLIDARETVGIQSKGVYVYNKHFVLNDQENNRAGIGTWCNEQALREIYLRAFELPIIQADAQCVMTAFNRLGAIWAGAYTELLTDWLRGEAGMSGFAVTDMYDGTYMVKVNEIVAGNDLPDNFVGEDISELKDYGPDGAKANPMV
;
A
#
# COMPACT_ATOMS: atom_id res chain seq x y z
N ILE A 1 -18.34 -8.24 -6.29
CA ILE A 1 -17.41 -7.96 -5.16
C ILE A 1 -17.91 -6.74 -4.37
N GLY A 2 -17.94 -5.53 -4.96
CA GLY A 2 -18.36 -4.31 -4.25
C GLY A 2 -19.77 -4.41 -3.66
N GLU A 3 -20.70 -4.97 -4.39
CA GLU A 3 -22.07 -5.20 -3.92
C GLU A 3 -22.14 -6.19 -2.75
N ASP A 4 -21.36 -7.27 -2.82
CA ASP A 4 -21.28 -8.26 -1.73
C ASP A 4 -20.67 -7.63 -0.46
N ALA A 5 -19.62 -6.83 -0.61
CA ALA A 5 -19.01 -6.10 0.50
C ALA A 5 -19.99 -5.11 1.14
N MET A 6 -20.70 -4.36 0.33
CA MET A 6 -21.76 -3.44 0.79
C MET A 6 -22.85 -4.17 1.57
N TRP A 7 -23.36 -5.28 1.03
CA TRP A 7 -24.39 -6.09 1.71
C TRP A 7 -23.89 -6.75 2.99
N ALA A 8 -22.59 -7.09 3.05
CA ALA A 8 -21.94 -7.60 4.25
C ALA A 8 -21.65 -6.50 5.31
N GLY A 9 -21.90 -5.23 4.97
CA GLY A 9 -21.71 -4.10 5.88
C GLY A 9 -20.26 -3.60 5.96
N TYR A 10 -19.41 -3.94 4.96
CA TYR A 10 -18.03 -3.47 4.90
C TYR A 10 -17.92 -2.15 4.12
N ALA A 11 -17.20 -1.19 4.70
CA ALA A 11 -16.93 0.09 4.05
C ALA A 11 -15.73 0.03 3.10
N GLY A 12 -14.78 -0.89 3.33
CA GLY A 12 -13.57 -1.04 2.52
C GLY A 12 -13.19 -2.50 2.32
N LEU A 13 -12.47 -2.76 1.23
CA LEU A 13 -12.00 -4.08 0.83
C LEU A 13 -10.47 -4.09 0.82
N TYR A 14 -9.84 -5.03 1.53
CA TYR A 14 -8.41 -5.32 1.44
C TYR A 14 -8.09 -6.10 0.15
N GLY A 15 -8.04 -5.44 -0.91
CA GLY A 15 -7.85 -5.84 -2.30
C GLY A 15 -8.03 -4.59 -3.13
N THR A 16 -7.62 -4.57 -4.30
CA THR A 16 -7.11 -5.60 -5.22
C THR A 16 -5.60 -5.77 -5.11
N GLY A 17 -5.06 -6.90 -5.65
CA GLY A 17 -3.62 -7.18 -5.58
C GLY A 17 -2.89 -6.76 -6.86
N LEU A 18 -1.89 -5.87 -6.76
CA LEU A 18 -1.19 -5.26 -7.89
C LEU A 18 0.28 -5.62 -8.02
N ASN A 19 0.78 -6.53 -7.19
CA ASN A 19 2.17 -6.94 -7.31
C ASN A 19 2.42 -7.71 -8.61
N ILE A 20 3.65 -7.63 -9.09
CA ILE A 20 4.01 -8.10 -10.44
C ILE A 20 4.41 -9.57 -10.40
N HIS A 21 3.94 -10.36 -11.35
CA HIS A 21 4.33 -11.76 -11.53
C HIS A 21 5.79 -11.87 -11.96
N ARG A 22 6.71 -12.00 -10.99
CA ARG A 22 8.15 -12.16 -11.25
C ARG A 22 8.55 -13.63 -11.37
N SER A 23 7.85 -14.50 -10.63
CA SER A 23 8.10 -15.93 -10.62
C SER A 23 6.79 -16.67 -10.37
N PRO A 24 6.54 -17.80 -11.08
CA PRO A 24 5.37 -18.63 -10.80
C PRO A 24 5.39 -19.24 -9.39
N TYR A 25 6.55 -19.24 -8.72
CA TYR A 25 6.74 -19.79 -7.38
C TYR A 25 6.66 -18.73 -6.27
N SER A 26 6.22 -17.52 -6.58
CA SER A 26 6.19 -16.43 -5.58
C SER A 26 5.22 -16.67 -4.42
N GLY A 27 4.23 -17.53 -4.59
CA GLY A 27 3.26 -17.92 -3.54
C GLY A 27 1.91 -17.21 -3.61
N ARG A 28 1.84 -16.01 -4.20
CA ARG A 28 0.60 -15.20 -4.27
C ARG A 28 0.22 -14.72 -5.67
N VAL A 29 0.78 -15.33 -6.72
CA VAL A 29 0.43 -14.99 -8.11
C VAL A 29 -1.06 -15.18 -8.43
N PHE A 30 -1.76 -16.02 -7.67
CA PHE A 30 -3.18 -16.27 -7.86
C PHE A 30 -4.07 -15.05 -7.56
N GLU A 31 -3.60 -14.08 -6.79
CA GLU A 31 -4.35 -12.86 -6.44
C GLU A 31 -3.88 -11.61 -7.20
N TYR A 32 -2.82 -11.75 -8.01
CA TYR A 32 -2.25 -10.65 -8.80
C TYR A 32 -2.61 -10.82 -10.28
N TYR A 33 -2.61 -9.72 -11.04
CA TYR A 33 -3.15 -9.73 -12.40
C TYR A 33 -2.15 -10.21 -13.46
N SER A 34 -0.90 -9.70 -13.43
CA SER A 34 0.01 -9.86 -14.57
C SER A 34 1.48 -9.66 -14.20
N GLU A 35 2.36 -10.02 -15.12
CA GLU A 35 3.76 -9.61 -15.14
C GLU A 35 3.98 -8.20 -15.71
N ASP A 36 2.94 -7.62 -16.32
CA ASP A 36 2.97 -6.30 -16.96
C ASP A 36 2.27 -5.27 -16.04
N GLY A 37 3.02 -4.24 -15.62
CA GLY A 37 2.52 -3.19 -14.74
C GLY A 37 1.41 -2.35 -15.37
N ILE A 38 1.42 -2.15 -16.69
CA ILE A 38 0.38 -1.40 -17.40
C ILE A 38 -0.91 -2.22 -17.46
N LEU A 39 -0.81 -3.50 -17.84
CA LEU A 39 -1.97 -4.38 -17.86
C LEU A 39 -2.59 -4.54 -16.48
N THR A 40 -1.75 -4.75 -15.45
CA THR A 40 -2.17 -4.81 -14.05
C THR A 40 -2.94 -3.56 -13.66
N GLY A 41 -2.38 -2.40 -13.86
CA GLY A 41 -3.01 -1.13 -13.47
C GLY A 41 -4.28 -0.81 -14.24
N LEU A 42 -4.35 -1.16 -15.53
CA LEU A 42 -5.56 -0.93 -16.35
C LEU A 42 -6.73 -1.83 -15.94
N ILE A 43 -6.47 -3.11 -15.64
CA ILE A 43 -7.49 -4.03 -15.16
C ILE A 43 -7.97 -3.59 -13.78
N ASP A 44 -7.04 -3.33 -12.90
CA ASP A 44 -7.35 -2.87 -11.54
C ASP A 44 -8.14 -1.57 -11.51
N ALA A 45 -7.81 -0.60 -12.35
CA ALA A 45 -8.56 0.64 -12.44
C ALA A 45 -10.06 0.39 -12.74
N ARG A 46 -10.37 -0.60 -13.57
CA ARG A 46 -11.77 -0.96 -13.88
C ARG A 46 -12.45 -1.71 -12.74
N GLU A 47 -11.74 -2.58 -12.05
CA GLU A 47 -12.25 -3.28 -10.88
C GLU A 47 -12.49 -2.29 -9.72
N THR A 48 -11.54 -1.39 -9.47
CA THR A 48 -11.66 -0.33 -8.46
C THR A 48 -12.88 0.57 -8.72
N VAL A 49 -13.10 1.04 -9.95
CA VAL A 49 -14.32 1.80 -10.32
C VAL A 49 -15.58 0.98 -9.99
N GLY A 50 -15.59 -0.29 -10.35
CA GLY A 50 -16.73 -1.16 -10.10
C GLY A 50 -17.04 -1.33 -8.60
N ILE A 51 -16.02 -1.51 -7.78
CA ILE A 51 -16.16 -1.66 -6.33
C ILE A 51 -16.58 -0.32 -5.70
N GLN A 52 -15.88 0.77 -6.03
CA GLN A 52 -16.17 2.11 -5.50
C GLN A 52 -17.57 2.62 -5.89
N SER A 53 -18.11 2.20 -7.04
CA SER A 53 -19.48 2.54 -7.44
C SER A 53 -20.56 2.04 -6.47
N LYS A 54 -20.22 1.14 -5.56
CA LYS A 54 -21.08 0.62 -4.50
C LYS A 54 -20.84 1.27 -3.13
N GLY A 55 -20.01 2.31 -3.07
CA GLY A 55 -19.66 2.98 -1.82
C GLY A 55 -18.66 2.23 -0.96
N VAL A 56 -17.93 1.27 -1.56
CA VAL A 56 -16.88 0.50 -0.89
C VAL A 56 -15.54 0.97 -1.45
N TYR A 57 -14.65 1.47 -0.60
CA TYR A 57 -13.31 1.83 -1.04
C TYR A 57 -12.37 0.61 -1.10
N VAL A 58 -11.30 0.74 -1.88
CA VAL A 58 -10.38 -0.35 -2.21
C VAL A 58 -8.99 -0.01 -1.68
N TYR A 59 -8.40 -0.93 -0.94
CA TYR A 59 -7.00 -0.84 -0.53
C TYR A 59 -6.14 -1.59 -1.54
N ASN A 60 -5.71 -0.89 -2.59
CA ASN A 60 -4.81 -1.47 -3.58
C ASN A 60 -3.51 -1.96 -2.90
N LYS A 61 -3.11 -3.21 -3.14
CA LYS A 61 -2.04 -3.86 -2.36
C LYS A 61 -1.12 -4.73 -3.23
N HIS A 62 0.08 -5.04 -2.73
CA HIS A 62 0.72 -4.50 -1.54
C HIS A 62 1.76 -3.47 -2.00
N PHE A 63 1.64 -2.26 -1.56
CA PHE A 63 2.47 -1.13 -1.98
C PHE A 63 3.78 -1.13 -1.22
N VAL A 64 4.92 -1.47 -1.83
CA VAL A 64 5.19 -1.89 -3.20
C VAL A 64 6.27 -2.98 -3.23
N LEU A 65 6.38 -3.72 -4.34
CA LEU A 65 7.41 -4.74 -4.56
C LEU A 65 7.28 -6.01 -3.70
N ASN A 66 6.09 -6.39 -3.27
CA ASN A 66 5.84 -7.68 -2.61
C ASN A 66 5.63 -8.79 -3.64
N ASP A 67 6.67 -9.05 -4.47
CA ASP A 67 6.61 -10.01 -5.56
C ASP A 67 7.09 -11.41 -5.17
N GLN A 68 7.44 -11.63 -3.92
CA GLN A 68 7.73 -12.96 -3.36
C GLN A 68 7.29 -13.06 -1.90
N GLU A 69 6.93 -14.26 -1.47
CA GLU A 69 6.46 -14.54 -0.13
C GLU A 69 7.53 -15.11 0.80
N ASN A 70 8.53 -15.79 0.24
CA ASN A 70 9.62 -16.33 1.04
C ASN A 70 10.37 -15.21 1.76
N ASN A 71 10.36 -15.26 3.11
CA ASN A 71 11.04 -14.31 3.95
C ASN A 71 10.59 -12.85 3.72
N ARG A 72 9.34 -12.61 3.34
CA ARG A 72 8.83 -11.27 2.97
C ARG A 72 9.03 -10.21 4.05
N ALA A 73 8.94 -10.59 5.33
CA ALA A 73 9.20 -9.71 6.46
C ALA A 73 10.69 -9.35 6.64
N GLY A 74 11.60 -10.19 6.12
CA GLY A 74 13.06 -10.01 6.24
C GLY A 74 13.75 -9.53 4.97
N ILE A 75 13.07 -9.59 3.81
CA ILE A 75 13.69 -9.32 2.52
C ILE A 75 13.86 -7.83 2.24
N GLY A 76 15.01 -7.44 1.72
CA GLY A 76 15.23 -6.16 1.04
C GLY A 76 15.10 -6.35 -0.47
N THR A 77 14.16 -5.64 -1.09
CA THR A 77 13.95 -5.65 -2.53
C THR A 77 14.80 -4.54 -3.17
N TRP A 78 15.45 -4.82 -4.28
CA TRP A 78 16.32 -3.86 -4.96
C TRP A 78 15.96 -3.77 -6.44
N CYS A 79 15.78 -2.56 -6.93
CA CYS A 79 15.68 -2.25 -8.34
C CYS A 79 16.23 -0.86 -8.59
N ASN A 80 16.51 -0.51 -9.85
CA ASN A 80 16.82 0.85 -10.20
C ASN A 80 15.52 1.68 -10.29
N GLU A 81 15.65 3.00 -10.27
CA GLU A 81 14.51 3.91 -10.27
C GLU A 81 13.64 3.75 -11.53
N GLN A 82 14.24 3.51 -12.68
CA GLN A 82 13.50 3.31 -13.93
C GLN A 82 12.58 2.09 -13.83
N ALA A 83 13.10 0.95 -13.38
CA ALA A 83 12.28 -0.26 -13.21
C ALA A 83 11.19 -0.05 -12.14
N LEU A 84 11.53 0.64 -11.05
CA LEU A 84 10.57 0.98 -10.01
C LEU A 84 9.38 1.75 -10.60
N ARG A 85 9.65 2.82 -11.36
CA ARG A 85 8.62 3.71 -11.91
C ARG A 85 7.85 3.10 -13.08
N GLU A 86 8.54 2.46 -14.03
CA GLU A 86 7.91 1.98 -15.25
C GLU A 86 7.14 0.68 -15.08
N ILE A 87 7.48 -0.14 -14.08
CA ILE A 87 6.88 -1.46 -13.86
C ILE A 87 6.04 -1.46 -12.57
N TYR A 88 6.69 -1.26 -11.43
CA TYR A 88 6.06 -1.52 -10.13
C TYR A 88 5.14 -0.42 -9.66
N LEU A 89 5.58 0.83 -9.72
CA LEU A 89 4.74 1.97 -9.36
C LEU A 89 3.67 2.22 -10.42
N ARG A 90 3.93 1.90 -11.68
CA ARG A 90 2.97 2.05 -12.77
C ARG A 90 1.67 1.27 -12.55
N ALA A 91 1.75 0.11 -11.91
CA ALA A 91 0.60 -0.70 -11.56
C ALA A 91 -0.33 0.02 -10.55
N PHE A 92 0.22 0.81 -9.65
CA PHE A 92 -0.54 1.60 -8.66
C PHE A 92 -0.94 2.97 -9.20
N GLU A 93 -0.12 3.58 -10.03
CA GLU A 93 -0.39 4.89 -10.62
C GLU A 93 -1.68 4.90 -11.43
N LEU A 94 -1.87 3.87 -12.27
CA LEU A 94 -3.01 3.83 -13.18
C LEU A 94 -4.37 3.81 -12.46
N PRO A 95 -4.63 2.98 -11.43
CA PRO A 95 -5.86 3.06 -10.68
C PRO A 95 -6.04 4.37 -9.90
N ILE A 96 -4.96 4.99 -9.40
CA ILE A 96 -5.06 6.29 -8.76
C ILE A 96 -5.56 7.34 -9.78
N ILE A 97 -4.94 7.41 -10.96
CA ILE A 97 -5.28 8.45 -11.96
C ILE A 97 -6.60 8.16 -12.67
N GLN A 98 -6.93 6.89 -12.96
CA GLN A 98 -8.07 6.53 -13.80
C GLN A 98 -9.32 6.15 -13.03
N ALA A 99 -9.18 5.77 -11.77
CA ALA A 99 -10.28 5.28 -10.94
C ALA A 99 -10.43 6.06 -9.63
N ASP A 100 -9.59 7.07 -9.41
CA ASP A 100 -9.55 7.78 -8.12
C ASP A 100 -9.43 6.79 -6.96
N ALA A 101 -8.49 5.85 -7.08
CA ALA A 101 -8.23 4.87 -6.01
C ALA A 101 -7.78 5.61 -4.76
N GLN A 102 -8.53 5.45 -3.67
CA GLN A 102 -8.39 6.27 -2.48
C GLN A 102 -7.45 5.67 -1.43
N CYS A 103 -7.18 4.38 -1.49
CA CYS A 103 -6.43 3.74 -0.43
C CYS A 103 -5.40 2.76 -0.98
N VAL A 104 -4.28 2.62 -0.24
CA VAL A 104 -3.29 1.57 -0.48
C VAL A 104 -2.99 0.82 0.82
N MET A 105 -2.58 -0.44 0.69
CA MET A 105 -1.99 -1.20 1.78
C MET A 105 -0.49 -1.37 1.53
N THR A 106 0.34 -0.91 2.45
CA THR A 106 1.80 -1.00 2.31
C THR A 106 2.30 -2.43 2.53
N ALA A 107 3.35 -2.78 1.82
CA ALA A 107 3.88 -4.14 1.78
C ALA A 107 4.75 -4.47 3.01
N PHE A 108 4.91 -5.77 3.29
CA PHE A 108 5.80 -6.26 4.34
C PHE A 108 7.29 -6.06 4.03
N ASN A 109 7.67 -6.15 2.77
CA ASN A 109 9.06 -6.09 2.35
C ASN A 109 9.68 -4.71 2.53
N ARG A 110 10.98 -4.68 2.46
CA ARG A 110 11.75 -3.44 2.39
C ARG A 110 12.09 -3.09 0.95
N LEU A 111 12.15 -1.81 0.64
CA LEU A 111 12.82 -1.30 -0.55
C LEU A 111 14.22 -0.82 -0.12
N GLY A 112 15.24 -1.51 -0.60
CA GLY A 112 16.57 -1.38 -0.01
C GLY A 112 16.56 -1.85 1.46
N ALA A 113 16.96 -0.98 2.36
CA ALA A 113 16.99 -1.25 3.79
C ALA A 113 15.75 -0.74 4.55
N ILE A 114 14.90 0.07 3.90
CA ILE A 114 13.76 0.73 4.53
C ILE A 114 12.49 -0.08 4.27
N TRP A 115 11.71 -0.34 5.32
CA TRP A 115 10.40 -0.97 5.18
C TRP A 115 9.46 -0.09 4.33
N ALA A 116 8.73 -0.70 3.41
CA ALA A 116 7.85 0.02 2.47
C ALA A 116 6.81 0.92 3.18
N GLY A 117 6.30 0.49 4.34
CA GLY A 117 5.36 1.27 5.15
C GLY A 117 5.98 2.42 5.95
N ALA A 118 7.31 2.57 5.92
CA ALA A 118 8.03 3.66 6.58
C ALA A 118 8.97 4.40 5.62
N TYR A 119 8.65 4.39 4.32
CA TYR A 119 9.48 4.98 3.29
C TYR A 119 8.87 6.29 2.76
N THR A 120 9.37 7.43 3.24
CA THR A 120 8.83 8.77 2.95
C THR A 120 8.76 9.05 1.45
N GLU A 121 9.82 8.72 0.71
CA GLU A 121 9.87 8.96 -0.74
C GLU A 121 8.81 8.16 -1.52
N LEU A 122 8.38 7.02 -0.99
CA LEU A 122 7.26 6.26 -1.57
C LEU A 122 5.90 6.81 -1.15
N LEU A 123 5.71 7.08 0.14
CA LEU A 123 4.39 7.40 0.69
C LEU A 123 4.03 8.88 0.55
N THR A 124 4.97 9.76 0.84
CA THR A 124 4.74 11.20 0.78
C THR A 124 5.07 11.75 -0.59
N ASP A 125 6.30 11.52 -1.08
CA ASP A 125 6.74 12.21 -2.30
C ASP A 125 6.08 11.61 -3.53
N TRP A 126 6.11 10.29 -3.69
CA TRP A 126 5.52 9.67 -4.87
C TRP A 126 4.01 9.49 -4.77
N LEU A 127 3.52 8.78 -3.74
CA LEU A 127 2.11 8.38 -3.67
C LEU A 127 1.18 9.58 -3.57
N ARG A 128 1.52 10.55 -2.73
CA ARG A 128 0.71 11.76 -2.53
C ARG A 128 1.12 12.90 -3.45
N GLY A 129 2.45 13.13 -3.59
CA GLY A 129 2.97 14.23 -4.38
C GLY A 129 2.88 14.00 -5.88
N GLU A 130 3.42 12.89 -6.40
CA GLU A 130 3.47 12.63 -7.84
C GLU A 130 2.20 11.96 -8.35
N ALA A 131 1.76 10.86 -7.73
CA ALA A 131 0.57 10.12 -8.16
C ALA A 131 -0.75 10.81 -7.77
N GLY A 132 -0.73 11.67 -6.74
CA GLY A 132 -1.87 12.50 -6.34
C GLY A 132 -2.93 11.74 -5.54
N MET A 133 -2.60 10.65 -4.87
CA MET A 133 -3.56 9.94 -4.03
C MET A 133 -3.99 10.82 -2.85
N SER A 134 -5.28 11.08 -2.73
CA SER A 134 -5.86 11.95 -1.70
C SER A 134 -6.37 11.20 -0.46
N GLY A 135 -6.55 9.89 -0.55
CA GLY A 135 -7.04 9.04 0.55
C GLY A 135 -5.93 8.61 1.50
N PHE A 136 -6.00 7.40 2.02
CA PHE A 136 -5.11 6.98 3.10
C PHE A 136 -4.33 5.68 2.80
N ALA A 137 -3.21 5.52 3.48
CA ALA A 137 -2.39 4.33 3.48
C ALA A 137 -2.58 3.56 4.79
N VAL A 138 -2.76 2.26 4.69
CA VAL A 138 -2.78 1.32 5.82
C VAL A 138 -1.59 0.39 5.73
N THR A 139 -1.07 -0.10 6.83
CA THR A 139 -0.06 -1.17 6.80
C THR A 139 -0.70 -2.49 6.41
N ASP A 140 0.09 -3.45 5.91
CA ASP A 140 -0.26 -4.86 6.03
C ASP A 140 -0.31 -5.24 7.52
N MET A 141 -0.77 -6.45 7.84
CA MET A 141 -0.92 -6.92 9.23
C MET A 141 0.32 -6.56 10.05
N TYR A 142 0.10 -5.79 11.12
CA TYR A 142 1.19 -5.30 11.94
C TYR A 142 2.01 -6.44 12.55
N ASP A 143 3.29 -6.44 12.25
CA ASP A 143 4.29 -7.31 12.86
C ASP A 143 5.14 -6.45 13.81
N GLY A 144 4.97 -6.62 15.11
CA GLY A 144 5.64 -5.85 16.15
C GLY A 144 7.17 -5.93 16.17
N THR A 145 7.80 -6.64 15.22
CA THR A 145 9.25 -6.85 15.24
C THR A 145 10.04 -5.76 14.50
N TYR A 146 9.54 -5.27 13.36
CA TYR A 146 10.26 -4.29 12.54
C TYR A 146 9.38 -3.13 12.02
N MET A 147 8.08 -3.27 12.13
CA MET A 147 7.12 -2.21 11.79
C MET A 147 7.04 -1.23 12.96
N VAL A 148 7.82 -0.17 12.91
CA VAL A 148 7.86 0.84 13.96
C VAL A 148 6.82 1.91 13.68
N LYS A 149 5.77 1.97 14.49
CA LYS A 149 4.60 2.86 14.32
C LYS A 149 4.95 4.32 14.10
N VAL A 150 5.91 4.84 14.86
CA VAL A 150 6.38 6.22 14.70
C VAL A 150 6.95 6.47 13.32
N ASN A 151 7.76 5.52 12.82
CA ASN A 151 8.40 5.66 11.51
C ASN A 151 7.37 5.65 10.37
N GLU A 152 6.34 4.80 10.46
CA GLU A 152 5.29 4.74 9.44
C GLU A 152 4.44 6.02 9.39
N ILE A 153 4.04 6.55 10.55
CA ILE A 153 3.27 7.80 10.62
C ILE A 153 4.10 8.97 10.09
N VAL A 154 5.37 9.07 10.49
CA VAL A 154 6.28 10.11 10.00
C VAL A 154 6.49 10.01 8.48
N ALA A 155 6.49 8.79 7.93
CA ALA A 155 6.65 8.57 6.49
C ALA A 155 5.39 8.85 5.66
N GLY A 156 4.23 9.05 6.29
CA GLY A 156 2.97 9.33 5.59
C GLY A 156 2.03 8.12 5.49
N ASN A 157 2.24 7.07 6.28
CA ASN A 157 1.27 6.02 6.49
C ASN A 157 0.26 6.49 7.54
N ASP A 158 -1.03 6.30 7.30
CA ASP A 158 -2.08 6.90 8.14
C ASP A 158 -2.61 5.95 9.19
N LEU A 159 -2.58 4.65 8.93
CA LEU A 159 -3.25 3.66 9.75
C LEU A 159 -2.38 2.40 9.92
N PRO A 160 -1.85 2.15 11.12
CA PRO A 160 -1.30 0.83 11.44
C PRO A 160 -2.43 -0.20 11.55
N ASP A 161 -2.35 -1.29 10.80
CA ASP A 161 -3.31 -2.40 10.92
C ASP A 161 -2.96 -3.26 12.15
N ASN A 162 -3.50 -2.86 13.30
CA ASN A 162 -3.19 -3.46 14.58
C ASN A 162 -4.32 -4.38 15.06
N PHE A 163 -4.08 -5.68 15.06
CA PHE A 163 -5.08 -6.69 15.42
C PHE A 163 -5.31 -6.87 16.92
N VAL A 164 -4.40 -6.46 17.79
CA VAL A 164 -4.49 -6.86 19.20
C VAL A 164 -4.07 -5.71 20.12
N GLY A 165 -5.01 -4.79 20.36
CA GLY A 165 -4.99 -3.93 21.55
C GLY A 165 -3.65 -3.33 21.99
N GLU A 166 -2.70 -3.14 21.09
CA GLU A 166 -1.42 -2.52 21.39
C GLU A 166 -1.61 -1.07 21.79
N ASP A 167 -0.80 -0.62 22.72
CA ASP A 167 -0.81 0.77 23.14
C ASP A 167 -0.30 1.68 22.01
N ILE A 168 -1.19 2.51 21.48
CA ILE A 168 -0.88 3.54 20.48
C ILE A 168 -0.76 4.92 21.12
N SER A 169 -0.68 5.00 22.45
CA SER A 169 -0.63 6.29 23.17
C SER A 169 0.57 7.14 22.76
N GLU A 170 1.68 6.52 22.38
CA GLU A 170 2.86 7.21 21.86
C GLU A 170 2.60 7.97 20.55
N LEU A 171 1.62 7.55 19.76
CA LEU A 171 1.31 8.21 18.47
C LEU A 171 0.62 9.56 18.64
N LYS A 172 0.07 9.86 19.81
CA LYS A 172 -0.59 11.15 20.10
C LYS A 172 0.34 12.35 19.89
N ASP A 173 1.64 12.13 20.08
CA ASP A 173 2.65 13.16 19.95
C ASP A 173 3.02 13.48 18.48
N TYR A 174 2.56 12.67 17.53
CA TYR A 174 2.94 12.74 16.11
C TYR A 174 1.78 13.16 15.19
N GLY A 175 0.59 13.38 15.72
CA GLY A 175 -0.56 13.91 14.97
C GLY A 175 -0.41 15.40 14.62
N PRO A 176 -1.34 15.97 13.83
CA PRO A 176 -1.28 17.37 13.40
C PRO A 176 -1.24 18.36 14.55
N ASP A 177 -1.74 17.97 15.73
CA ASP A 177 -1.68 18.78 16.97
C ASP A 177 -0.54 18.34 17.91
N GLY A 178 0.30 17.39 17.53
CA GLY A 178 1.39 16.85 18.33
C GLY A 178 2.65 17.72 18.25
N ALA A 179 3.32 17.89 19.40
CA ALA A 179 4.54 18.70 19.51
C ALA A 179 5.75 18.11 18.76
N LYS A 180 5.66 16.88 18.30
CA LYS A 180 6.69 16.16 17.56
C LYS A 180 6.29 15.96 16.08
N ALA A 181 5.63 16.98 15.50
CA ALA A 181 5.44 17.00 14.06
C ALA A 181 6.77 16.75 13.34
N ASN A 182 6.72 15.97 12.28
CA ASN A 182 7.90 15.54 11.52
C ASN A 182 8.86 16.71 11.25
N PRO A 183 10.11 16.68 11.73
CA PRO A 183 11.07 17.74 11.49
C PRO A 183 11.54 17.81 10.03
N MET A 184 11.04 16.95 9.14
CA MET A 184 11.34 16.91 7.71
C MET A 184 10.16 17.36 6.82
N VAL A 185 9.14 17.99 7.38
CA VAL A 185 8.06 18.64 6.64
C VAL A 185 8.08 20.12 6.89
#